data_5856fe29fd8793886f38dd2c03b39d4c
#
_entry.id   5856fe29fd8793886f38dd2c03b39d4c
#
_cell.length_a   1.000
_cell.length_b   1.000
_cell.length_c   1.000
_cell.angle_alpha   90.00
_cell.angle_beta   90.00
_cell.angle_gamma   90.00
#
_symmetry.space_group_name_H-M   'P 1'
#
loop_
_entity.id
_entity.type
_entity.pdbx_description
1 polymer ?
#
loop_
_entity_poly.entity_id
_entity_poly.type
_entity_poly.pdbx_seq_one_letter_code
_entity_poly.pdbx_strand_id
1 'polypeptide(L)'
;MRNLFIALTAFTVALGSGWQGISSSDPTPAKIEVLGSDIQSTTLEFGLSGFHLHEVNTPEGQMFVAKVNGGASMLIEGAPDLARFARSIVIPDGARMGIDIVSSEYREYENIIIAPSKGNISRAINPADVDYTFGDVYSKDMFYPSDIVSLEAPYILRDLRGQTVAFNPIQYNPVTQTLRVYHSVVVEVYAEGSSDVNILSRKSGVQRYSKEYENIYSDHFLNFGSDSRFDYLVDHGKMLVITDATFYDTMVPFVEWKNLKGVPTTMVNVGDIGASTTAISNYVSSMYNDEGVTFVLLVGDVAQIPSPSVSGSASDMSYGCILGNDFYAEVIIGRFSGSTPNHIATQVERSISYERYPQAGAEWYDNALGVASTQGPGYGGYTDAQFNDFLWETVLSEFTYDSYQYSYDGSGSVSTGVNIINNGVSIINYTGHGSISGWGNGAALSTSNVNSLTNNNLLPFVISVACNVGEFNSTNECFAESWLRATNNGEPAGGISHFGSTISMSWEPPMHGQYGMNRILTESYDDNKTRTMGGITANGCMYMNDAQGSSGINETKY
;
A
#
# COMPACT_ATOMS: atom_id res chain seq x y z
N MET A 1 -22.83 34.19 -11.00
CA MET A 1 -21.78 34.76 -10.11
C MET A 1 -22.23 34.51 -8.68
N ARG A 2 -21.79 33.40 -8.09
CA ARG A 2 -22.00 33.11 -6.66
C ARG A 2 -20.84 33.72 -5.89
N ASN A 3 -21.13 34.59 -4.94
CA ASN A 3 -20.13 35.25 -4.13
C ASN A 3 -19.40 34.23 -3.25
N LEU A 4 -18.12 34.07 -3.50
CA LEU A 4 -17.19 33.33 -2.65
C LEU A 4 -17.01 34.13 -1.35
N PHE A 5 -17.50 33.63 -0.22
CA PHE A 5 -17.20 34.22 1.09
C PHE A 5 -15.84 33.69 1.56
N ILE A 6 -14.82 34.54 1.51
CA ILE A 6 -13.49 34.27 2.06
C ILE A 6 -13.42 34.94 3.42
N ALA A 7 -13.31 34.16 4.49
CA ALA A 7 -13.02 34.70 5.82
C ALA A 7 -11.49 34.75 6.02
N LEU A 8 -10.92 35.93 6.04
CA LEU A 8 -9.51 36.17 6.29
C LEU A 8 -9.28 36.42 7.80
N THR A 9 -8.54 35.53 8.46
CA THR A 9 -8.07 35.76 9.84
C THR A 9 -6.55 35.70 9.84
N ALA A 10 -5.87 36.83 9.84
CA ALA A 10 -4.40 36.90 10.00
C ALA A 10 -4.05 36.82 11.50
N PHE A 11 -3.25 35.83 11.88
CA PHE A 11 -2.66 35.70 13.20
C PHE A 11 -1.14 35.77 13.11
N THR A 12 -0.53 36.79 13.70
CA THR A 12 0.92 36.82 13.96
C THR A 12 1.23 36.00 15.20
N VAL A 13 1.38 34.69 15.05
CA VAL A 13 1.91 33.80 16.09
C VAL A 13 3.28 33.31 15.59
N ALA A 14 4.31 33.46 16.42
CA ALA A 14 5.59 32.81 16.16
C ALA A 14 5.39 31.30 16.32
N LEU A 15 5.37 30.56 15.20
CA LEU A 15 5.29 29.11 15.21
C LEU A 15 6.66 28.52 15.54
N GLY A 16 6.65 27.51 16.42
CA GLY A 16 7.82 26.67 16.73
C GLY A 16 7.69 25.28 16.09
N SER A 17 8.72 24.46 16.28
CA SER A 17 8.66 23.02 15.90
C SER A 17 7.58 22.29 16.69
N GLY A 18 6.93 21.31 16.06
CA GLY A 18 5.91 20.45 16.64
C GLY A 18 4.49 20.71 16.11
N TRP A 19 3.50 20.26 16.87
CA TRP A 19 2.09 20.40 16.51
C TRP A 19 1.60 21.84 16.55
N GLN A 20 0.96 22.28 15.49
CA GLN A 20 0.33 23.58 15.33
C GLN A 20 -1.18 23.39 15.27
N GLY A 21 -1.85 23.46 16.43
CA GLY A 21 -3.30 23.26 16.53
C GLY A 21 -4.09 24.42 15.92
N ILE A 22 -5.10 24.11 15.10
CA ILE A 22 -6.08 25.06 14.56
C ILE A 22 -7.39 24.98 15.35
N SER A 23 -7.93 23.77 15.47
CA SER A 23 -9.17 23.48 16.22
C SER A 23 -8.97 22.42 17.31
N SER A 24 -7.84 21.76 17.39
CA SER A 24 -7.46 20.78 18.40
C SER A 24 -6.09 21.09 19.01
N SER A 25 -5.94 20.92 20.33
CA SER A 25 -4.64 20.98 21.02
C SER A 25 -3.79 19.73 20.78
N ASP A 26 -4.43 18.61 20.45
CA ASP A 26 -3.79 17.32 20.27
C ASP A 26 -3.73 16.93 18.78
N PRO A 27 -2.65 16.26 18.34
CA PRO A 27 -2.53 15.77 16.99
C PRO A 27 -3.68 14.83 16.63
N THR A 28 -4.43 15.18 15.58
CA THR A 28 -5.51 14.36 15.04
C THR A 28 -5.35 14.21 13.54
N PRO A 29 -5.71 13.04 12.95
CA PRO A 29 -5.67 12.86 11.50
C PRO A 29 -6.59 13.83 10.78
N ALA A 30 -6.18 14.26 9.57
CA ALA A 30 -7.08 14.92 8.64
C ALA A 30 -8.17 13.94 8.20
N LYS A 31 -9.33 14.47 7.83
CA LYS A 31 -10.49 13.67 7.40
C LYS A 31 -11.02 14.17 6.07
N ILE A 32 -11.54 13.25 5.26
CA ILE A 32 -12.41 13.55 4.13
C ILE A 32 -13.74 12.84 4.39
N GLU A 33 -14.82 13.59 4.39
CA GLU A 33 -16.18 13.09 4.63
C GLU A 33 -17.06 13.32 3.40
N VAL A 34 -17.93 12.34 3.10
CA VAL A 34 -18.93 12.48 2.04
C VAL A 34 -20.15 13.19 2.62
N LEU A 35 -20.40 14.41 2.16
CA LEU A 35 -21.59 15.17 2.54
C LEU A 35 -22.83 14.76 1.76
N GLY A 36 -22.64 14.26 0.56
CA GLY A 36 -23.69 13.75 -0.31
C GLY A 36 -23.09 13.11 -1.56
N SER A 37 -23.74 12.06 -2.05
CA SER A 37 -23.32 11.39 -3.28
C SER A 37 -24.54 10.86 -4.02
N ASP A 38 -24.53 11.04 -5.32
CA ASP A 38 -25.46 10.42 -6.26
C ASP A 38 -24.72 9.92 -7.51
N ILE A 39 -25.47 9.49 -8.53
CA ILE A 39 -24.90 8.94 -9.76
C ILE A 39 -24.08 9.96 -10.57
N GLN A 40 -24.30 11.26 -10.40
CA GLN A 40 -23.70 12.31 -11.22
C GLN A 40 -22.71 13.16 -10.46
N SER A 41 -22.83 13.22 -9.14
CA SER A 41 -21.96 14.07 -8.30
C SER A 41 -21.70 13.49 -6.93
N THR A 42 -20.57 13.87 -6.36
CA THR A 42 -20.19 13.60 -4.97
C THR A 42 -19.65 14.87 -4.35
N THR A 43 -20.24 15.27 -3.20
CA THR A 43 -19.75 16.41 -2.40
C THR A 43 -18.91 15.88 -1.24
N LEU A 44 -17.68 16.38 -1.14
CA LEU A 44 -16.72 16.00 -0.12
C LEU A 44 -16.34 17.21 0.74
N GLU A 45 -16.16 16.98 2.05
CA GLU A 45 -15.54 17.93 2.96
C GLU A 45 -14.20 17.39 3.44
N PHE A 46 -13.13 18.18 3.19
CA PHE A 46 -11.83 17.99 3.83
C PHE A 46 -11.77 18.83 5.11
N GLY A 47 -11.38 18.20 6.22
CA GLY A 47 -11.22 18.83 7.53
C GLY A 47 -9.82 18.61 8.11
N LEU A 48 -9.19 19.69 8.61
CA LEU A 48 -7.88 19.69 9.22
C LEU A 48 -7.90 20.41 10.57
N SER A 49 -7.53 19.71 11.65
CA SER A 49 -7.52 20.27 13.02
C SER A 49 -6.21 20.93 13.43
N GLY A 50 -5.13 20.69 12.67
CA GLY A 50 -3.80 21.21 12.86
C GLY A 50 -2.78 20.50 11.97
N PHE A 51 -1.52 20.88 12.07
CA PHE A 51 -0.41 20.34 11.26
C PHE A 51 0.89 20.33 12.06
N HIS A 52 1.88 19.57 11.59
CA HIS A 52 3.21 19.54 12.21
C HIS A 52 4.20 20.39 11.41
N LEU A 53 5.02 21.15 12.14
CA LEU A 53 6.25 21.74 11.61
C LEU A 53 7.44 20.99 12.17
N HIS A 54 8.23 20.37 11.30
CA HIS A 54 9.48 19.71 11.63
C HIS A 54 10.65 20.60 11.21
N GLU A 55 11.50 20.93 12.17
CA GLU A 55 12.66 21.74 11.92
C GLU A 55 13.75 20.90 11.22
N VAL A 56 14.33 21.47 10.17
CA VAL A 56 15.41 20.85 9.39
C VAL A 56 16.54 21.86 9.14
N ASN A 57 17.78 21.36 9.10
CA ASN A 57 18.94 22.17 8.75
C ASN A 57 19.21 22.05 7.26
N THR A 58 19.28 23.18 6.57
CA THR A 58 19.62 23.28 5.15
C THR A 58 20.92 24.09 4.98
N PRO A 59 21.56 24.08 3.80
CA PRO A 59 22.69 24.95 3.51
C PRO A 59 22.40 26.45 3.67
N GLU A 60 21.13 26.86 3.53
CA GLU A 60 20.68 28.25 3.67
C GLU A 60 20.23 28.58 5.11
N GLY A 61 20.34 27.63 6.04
CA GLY A 61 19.97 27.82 7.44
C GLY A 61 18.85 26.88 7.89
N GLN A 62 18.29 27.21 9.04
CA GLN A 62 17.21 26.46 9.67
C GLN A 62 15.87 26.76 8.99
N MET A 63 15.14 25.72 8.61
CA MET A 63 13.87 25.79 7.91
C MET A 63 12.88 24.76 8.47
N PHE A 64 11.66 24.74 7.97
CA PHE A 64 10.62 23.81 8.37
C PHE A 64 10.15 22.92 7.21
N VAL A 65 9.68 21.75 7.55
CA VAL A 65 8.87 20.86 6.68
C VAL A 65 7.47 20.79 7.28
N ALA A 66 6.44 20.98 6.48
CA ALA A 66 5.06 20.98 6.95
C ALA A 66 4.35 19.66 6.63
N LYS A 67 3.95 18.92 7.68
CA LYS A 67 3.29 17.61 7.57
C LYS A 67 1.89 17.64 8.17
N VAL A 68 1.02 16.75 7.67
CA VAL A 68 -0.36 16.56 8.13
C VAL A 68 -0.51 15.10 8.55
N ASN A 69 -1.11 14.86 9.71
CA ASN A 69 -1.37 13.50 10.18
C ASN A 69 -2.30 12.74 9.21
N GLY A 70 -1.86 11.58 8.75
CA GLY A 70 -2.55 10.79 7.72
C GLY A 70 -2.33 11.30 6.30
N GLY A 71 -1.58 12.38 6.11
CA GLY A 71 -1.19 12.88 4.80
C GLY A 71 0.13 12.29 4.31
N ALA A 72 0.42 12.52 3.04
CA ALA A 72 1.65 12.11 2.36
C ALA A 72 2.46 13.35 1.94
N SER A 73 3.75 13.18 1.67
CA SER A 73 4.58 14.24 1.10
C SER A 73 4.33 14.37 -0.41
N MET A 74 4.43 15.56 -0.96
CA MET A 74 4.27 15.77 -2.41
C MET A 74 5.43 15.20 -3.23
N LEU A 75 6.60 15.02 -2.63
CA LEU A 75 7.81 14.40 -3.21
C LEU A 75 8.28 15.04 -4.53
N ILE A 76 8.14 16.35 -4.69
CA ILE A 76 8.58 17.09 -5.87
C ILE A 76 9.91 17.78 -5.54
N GLU A 77 11.01 17.27 -6.10
CA GLU A 77 12.36 17.80 -5.86
C GLU A 77 12.45 19.30 -6.14
N GLY A 78 13.03 20.02 -5.20
CA GLY A 78 13.24 21.48 -5.31
C GLY A 78 12.00 22.34 -5.07
N ALA A 79 10.81 21.77 -4.96
CA ALA A 79 9.60 22.50 -4.54
C ALA A 79 9.46 22.46 -3.00
N PRO A 80 8.72 23.38 -2.38
CA PRO A 80 8.47 23.35 -0.93
C PRO A 80 7.95 21.99 -0.46
N ASP A 81 8.52 21.43 0.62
CA ASP A 81 8.11 20.14 1.17
C ASP A 81 6.82 20.28 1.97
N LEU A 82 5.72 20.03 1.28
CA LEU A 82 4.35 20.20 1.76
C LEU A 82 3.59 18.88 1.72
N ALA A 83 2.56 18.79 2.57
CA ALA A 83 1.68 17.64 2.63
C ALA A 83 0.59 17.69 1.56
N ARG A 84 0.22 16.50 1.06
CA ARG A 84 -1.03 16.23 0.33
C ARG A 84 -1.89 15.23 1.09
N PHE A 85 -3.18 15.24 0.81
CA PHE A 85 -4.14 14.26 1.34
C PHE A 85 -5.08 13.83 0.22
N ALA A 86 -5.25 12.53 -0.01
CA ALA A 86 -6.03 12.07 -1.15
C ALA A 86 -6.85 10.82 -0.82
N ARG A 87 -8.04 10.71 -1.43
CA ARG A 87 -8.93 9.56 -1.33
C ARG A 87 -9.70 9.37 -2.63
N SER A 88 -10.06 8.15 -2.90
CA SER A 88 -10.80 7.76 -4.11
C SER A 88 -12.30 7.75 -3.92
N ILE A 89 -13.00 8.02 -5.02
CA ILE A 89 -14.47 7.90 -5.15
C ILE A 89 -14.83 7.06 -6.38
N VAL A 90 -15.95 6.37 -6.29
CA VAL A 90 -16.59 5.76 -7.46
C VAL A 90 -17.17 6.85 -8.34
N ILE A 91 -16.94 6.76 -9.65
CA ILE A 91 -17.45 7.68 -10.66
C ILE A 91 -18.26 6.94 -11.75
N PRO A 92 -19.10 7.62 -12.55
CA PRO A 92 -19.82 6.99 -13.64
C PRO A 92 -18.88 6.33 -14.67
N ASP A 93 -19.31 5.20 -15.23
CA ASP A 93 -18.49 4.30 -16.06
C ASP A 93 -17.85 4.97 -17.29
N GLY A 94 -18.45 5.99 -17.86
CA GLY A 94 -17.96 6.68 -19.06
C GLY A 94 -17.90 8.19 -18.95
N ALA A 95 -18.07 8.77 -17.76
CA ALA A 95 -18.06 10.23 -17.61
C ALA A 95 -16.66 10.81 -17.50
N ARG A 96 -16.48 12.01 -18.01
CA ARG A 96 -15.39 12.92 -17.59
C ARG A 96 -15.89 13.69 -16.38
N MET A 97 -15.07 13.78 -15.35
CA MET A 97 -15.41 14.47 -14.12
C MET A 97 -14.80 15.87 -14.08
N GLY A 98 -15.58 16.82 -13.56
CA GLY A 98 -15.14 18.13 -13.13
C GLY A 98 -15.09 18.23 -11.61
N ILE A 99 -14.42 19.25 -11.09
CA ILE A 99 -14.36 19.55 -9.67
C ILE A 99 -14.45 21.05 -9.44
N ASP A 100 -15.35 21.45 -8.54
CA ASP A 100 -15.53 22.85 -8.12
C ASP A 100 -15.36 22.97 -6.60
N ILE A 101 -14.73 24.04 -6.14
CA ILE A 101 -14.65 24.40 -4.73
C ILE A 101 -15.92 25.15 -4.36
N VAL A 102 -16.72 24.54 -3.48
CA VAL A 102 -17.97 25.13 -2.96
C VAL A 102 -17.68 26.16 -1.89
N SER A 103 -16.76 25.82 -0.96
CA SER A 103 -16.29 26.73 0.08
C SER A 103 -14.89 26.33 0.56
N SER A 104 -14.16 27.29 1.12
CA SER A 104 -12.88 27.00 1.78
C SER A 104 -12.61 28.00 2.89
N GLU A 105 -11.99 27.52 3.97
CA GLU A 105 -11.52 28.32 5.09
C GLU A 105 -10.05 28.03 5.36
N TYR A 106 -9.25 29.08 5.60
CA TYR A 106 -7.81 28.96 5.83
C TYR A 106 -7.31 29.93 6.89
N ARG A 107 -6.09 29.65 7.38
CA ARG A 107 -5.26 30.60 8.17
C ARG A 107 -3.94 30.84 7.47
N GLU A 108 -3.40 32.04 7.63
CA GLU A 108 -2.06 32.39 7.16
C GLU A 108 -1.11 32.59 8.34
N TYR A 109 0.13 32.18 8.15
CA TYR A 109 1.21 32.29 9.11
C TYR A 109 2.40 32.94 8.38
N GLU A 110 2.87 34.05 8.91
CA GLU A 110 3.96 34.84 8.33
C GLU A 110 5.32 34.44 8.93
N ASN A 111 6.39 34.74 8.19
CA ASN A 111 7.78 34.50 8.58
C ASN A 111 8.09 33.00 8.80
N ILE A 112 7.45 32.13 8.03
CA ILE A 112 7.74 30.70 7.96
C ILE A 112 8.60 30.42 6.74
N ILE A 113 9.72 29.72 6.94
CA ILE A 113 10.61 29.32 5.84
C ILE A 113 10.48 27.80 5.68
N ILE A 114 9.89 27.36 4.57
CA ILE A 114 9.72 25.95 4.25
C ILE A 114 10.92 25.46 3.43
N ALA A 115 11.50 24.33 3.85
CA ALA A 115 12.58 23.67 3.14
C ALA A 115 12.07 23.03 1.83
N PRO A 116 12.92 22.92 0.81
CA PRO A 116 12.58 22.19 -0.40
C PRO A 116 12.48 20.68 -0.13
N SER A 117 11.59 20.02 -0.84
CA SER A 117 11.54 18.56 -0.89
C SER A 117 12.78 18.02 -1.60
N LYS A 118 13.33 16.94 -1.07
CA LYS A 118 14.42 16.19 -1.70
C LYS A 118 13.92 15.24 -2.82
N GLY A 119 12.61 15.26 -3.11
CA GLY A 119 11.97 14.42 -4.12
C GLY A 119 11.69 12.99 -3.65
N ASN A 120 11.37 12.13 -4.60
CA ASN A 120 11.12 10.71 -4.35
C ASN A 120 12.44 9.94 -4.33
N ILE A 121 13.02 9.78 -3.14
CA ILE A 121 14.33 9.16 -2.92
C ILE A 121 14.20 7.64 -2.95
N SER A 122 15.16 6.94 -3.57
CA SER A 122 15.26 5.49 -3.49
C SER A 122 15.66 5.03 -2.08
N ARG A 123 15.09 3.93 -1.60
CA ARG A 123 15.47 3.28 -0.33
C ARG A 123 16.91 2.72 -0.32
N ALA A 124 17.60 2.71 -1.43
CA ALA A 124 19.02 2.40 -1.47
C ALA A 124 19.92 3.54 -0.91
N ILE A 125 19.35 4.74 -0.68
CA ILE A 125 20.07 5.94 -0.26
C ILE A 125 19.47 6.44 1.05
N ASN A 126 20.32 6.79 2.04
CA ASN A 126 19.84 7.46 3.24
C ASN A 126 19.37 8.88 2.89
N PRO A 127 18.13 9.29 3.21
CA PRO A 127 17.65 10.65 2.95
C PRO A 127 18.51 11.76 3.55
N ALA A 128 19.22 11.48 4.64
CA ALA A 128 20.13 12.45 5.26
C ALA A 128 21.34 12.79 4.37
N ASP A 129 21.74 11.89 3.46
CA ASP A 129 22.90 12.06 2.57
C ASP A 129 22.52 12.79 1.26
N VAL A 130 21.24 13.08 1.03
CA VAL A 130 20.77 13.82 -0.13
C VAL A 130 20.75 15.31 0.18
N ASP A 131 21.39 16.11 -0.68
CA ASP A 131 21.43 17.57 -0.52
C ASP A 131 20.06 18.21 -0.82
N TYR A 132 19.81 19.37 -0.20
CA TYR A 132 18.67 20.22 -0.53
C TYR A 132 18.94 21.00 -1.80
N THR A 133 18.01 20.97 -2.75
CA THR A 133 18.04 21.73 -3.99
C THR A 133 16.86 22.70 -4.01
N PHE A 134 17.12 24.00 -4.24
CA PHE A 134 16.07 25.01 -4.35
C PHE A 134 15.68 25.18 -5.82
N GLY A 135 14.45 24.84 -6.16
CA GLY A 135 13.93 25.00 -7.52
C GLY A 135 13.39 26.40 -7.80
N ASP A 136 12.98 26.63 -9.05
CA ASP A 136 12.48 27.93 -9.53
C ASP A 136 11.27 28.47 -8.76
N VAL A 137 10.54 27.64 -8.07
CA VAL A 137 9.40 28.01 -7.23
C VAL A 137 9.81 29.04 -6.18
N TYR A 138 11.00 28.90 -5.60
CA TYR A 138 11.49 29.79 -4.53
C TYR A 138 11.74 31.23 -4.96
N SER A 139 11.83 31.48 -6.26
CA SER A 139 11.99 32.84 -6.82
C SER A 139 10.66 33.53 -7.23
N LYS A 140 9.53 32.82 -7.09
CA LYS A 140 8.22 33.26 -7.57
C LYS A 140 7.35 33.78 -6.43
N ASP A 141 6.84 35.02 -6.58
CA ASP A 141 5.86 35.59 -5.64
C ASP A 141 4.46 35.03 -5.93
N MET A 142 4.26 33.78 -5.56
CA MET A 142 2.98 33.07 -5.71
C MET A 142 2.88 31.90 -4.73
N PHE A 143 1.66 31.54 -4.35
CA PHE A 143 1.43 30.34 -3.55
C PHE A 143 1.65 29.07 -4.36
N TYR A 144 2.37 28.13 -3.76
CA TYR A 144 2.63 26.80 -4.27
C TYR A 144 2.09 25.75 -3.30
N PRO A 145 1.45 24.66 -3.76
CA PRO A 145 0.96 24.47 -5.13
C PRO A 145 -0.15 25.47 -5.48
N SER A 146 -0.41 25.71 -6.77
CA SER A 146 -1.45 26.66 -7.21
C SER A 146 -2.86 26.16 -6.86
N ASP A 147 -3.06 24.85 -7.01
CA ASP A 147 -4.36 24.22 -6.83
C ASP A 147 -4.44 23.55 -5.45
N ILE A 148 -5.50 23.85 -4.70
CA ILE A 148 -5.77 23.26 -3.40
C ILE A 148 -6.52 21.92 -3.51
N VAL A 149 -7.08 21.63 -4.67
CA VAL A 149 -7.75 20.36 -4.98
C VAL A 149 -7.56 20.02 -6.46
N SER A 150 -7.41 18.72 -6.77
CA SER A 150 -7.30 18.23 -8.13
C SER A 150 -7.88 16.81 -8.25
N LEU A 151 -8.23 16.44 -9.48
CA LEU A 151 -8.60 15.07 -9.84
C LEU A 151 -7.40 14.39 -10.53
N GLU A 152 -7.06 13.19 -10.10
CA GLU A 152 -6.10 12.36 -10.82
C GLU A 152 -6.75 11.65 -12.02
N ALA A 153 -5.99 10.89 -12.80
CA ALA A 153 -6.56 10.12 -13.91
C ALA A 153 -7.54 9.06 -13.40
N PRO A 154 -8.70 8.87 -14.06
CA PRO A 154 -9.61 7.80 -13.69
C PRO A 154 -8.99 6.45 -14.00
N TYR A 155 -9.35 5.43 -13.20
CA TYR A 155 -8.88 4.05 -13.32
C TYR A 155 -10.04 3.07 -13.19
N ILE A 156 -9.78 1.81 -13.53
CA ILE A 156 -10.73 0.71 -13.35
C ILE A 156 -10.18 -0.20 -12.24
N LEU A 157 -10.98 -0.45 -11.22
CA LEU A 157 -10.72 -1.44 -10.19
C LEU A 157 -11.84 -2.49 -10.31
N ARG A 158 -11.60 -3.52 -11.08
CA ARG A 158 -12.44 -4.68 -11.36
C ARG A 158 -13.87 -4.28 -11.83
N ASP A 159 -14.79 -4.05 -10.90
CA ASP A 159 -16.22 -3.82 -11.20
C ASP A 159 -16.59 -2.35 -11.14
N LEU A 160 -15.70 -1.49 -10.71
CA LEU A 160 -15.94 -0.07 -10.47
C LEU A 160 -14.91 0.79 -11.21
N ARG A 161 -15.37 1.95 -11.67
CA ARG A 161 -14.51 3.00 -12.17
C ARG A 161 -14.30 4.03 -11.07
N GLY A 162 -13.02 4.27 -10.73
CA GLY A 162 -12.62 5.16 -9.66
C GLY A 162 -11.89 6.40 -10.15
N GLN A 163 -11.84 7.39 -9.27
CA GLN A 163 -10.98 8.56 -9.46
C GLN A 163 -10.54 9.11 -8.12
N THR A 164 -9.24 9.41 -7.99
CA THR A 164 -8.67 9.98 -6.78
C THR A 164 -8.87 11.49 -6.75
N VAL A 165 -9.38 11.99 -5.63
CA VAL A 165 -9.50 13.42 -5.30
C VAL A 165 -8.35 13.77 -4.37
N ALA A 166 -7.44 14.63 -4.83
CA ALA A 166 -6.26 15.04 -4.08
C ALA A 166 -6.45 16.47 -3.54
N PHE A 167 -6.22 16.63 -2.23
CA PHE A 167 -6.24 17.92 -1.53
C PHE A 167 -4.80 18.32 -1.18
N ASN A 168 -4.47 19.58 -1.41
CA ASN A 168 -3.22 20.23 -1.03
C ASN A 168 -3.54 21.26 0.06
N PRO A 169 -3.68 20.82 1.33
CA PRO A 169 -4.21 21.68 2.39
C PRO A 169 -3.25 22.78 2.80
N ILE A 170 -2.00 22.71 2.38
CA ILE A 170 -0.97 23.68 2.73
C ILE A 170 -0.40 24.27 1.43
N GLN A 171 -0.41 25.59 1.35
CA GLN A 171 0.25 26.37 0.31
C GLN A 171 1.33 27.25 0.91
N TYR A 172 2.42 27.46 0.21
CA TYR A 172 3.52 28.31 0.65
C TYR A 172 3.92 29.33 -0.42
N ASN A 173 4.07 30.59 -0.02
CA ASN A 173 4.69 31.63 -0.85
C ASN A 173 6.11 31.91 -0.33
N PRO A 174 7.15 31.50 -1.05
CA PRO A 174 8.53 31.62 -0.58
C PRO A 174 9.06 33.05 -0.56
N VAL A 175 8.53 33.96 -1.40
CA VAL A 175 8.96 35.36 -1.45
C VAL A 175 8.42 36.15 -0.25
N THR A 176 7.15 35.94 0.10
CA THR A 176 6.55 36.58 1.27
C THR A 176 6.75 35.78 2.56
N GLN A 177 7.32 34.56 2.47
CA GLN A 177 7.49 33.61 3.57
C GLN A 177 6.16 33.34 4.32
N THR A 178 5.08 33.23 3.55
CA THR A 178 3.72 33.03 4.07
C THR A 178 3.28 31.60 3.85
N LEU A 179 2.92 30.91 4.93
CA LEU A 179 2.29 29.59 4.90
C LEU A 179 0.77 29.76 5.02
N ARG A 180 0.02 29.23 4.07
CA ARG A 180 -1.45 29.22 4.08
C ARG A 180 -1.92 27.79 4.32
N VAL A 181 -2.74 27.60 5.36
CA VAL A 181 -3.24 26.29 5.78
C VAL A 181 -4.76 26.29 5.73
N TYR A 182 -5.32 25.50 4.83
CA TYR A 182 -6.76 25.29 4.71
C TYR A 182 -7.20 24.26 5.74
N HIS A 183 -8.15 24.64 6.58
CA HIS A 183 -8.67 23.76 7.64
C HIS A 183 -10.09 23.24 7.36
N SER A 184 -10.77 23.78 6.37
CA SER A 184 -12.02 23.25 5.80
C SER A 184 -12.05 23.56 4.30
N VAL A 185 -12.31 22.54 3.48
CA VAL A 185 -12.52 22.69 2.04
C VAL A 185 -13.67 21.79 1.63
N VAL A 186 -14.73 22.38 1.10
CA VAL A 186 -15.87 21.64 0.53
C VAL A 186 -15.77 21.70 -0.98
N VAL A 187 -15.83 20.53 -1.61
CA VAL A 187 -15.77 20.37 -3.07
C VAL A 187 -16.94 19.57 -3.60
N GLU A 188 -17.36 19.87 -4.82
CA GLU A 188 -18.29 19.06 -5.59
C GLU A 188 -17.55 18.46 -6.78
N VAL A 189 -17.50 17.13 -6.87
CA VAL A 189 -17.00 16.38 -8.02
C VAL A 189 -18.22 15.93 -8.83
N TYR A 190 -18.29 16.30 -10.11
CA TYR A 190 -19.48 16.09 -10.91
C TYR A 190 -19.16 15.65 -12.35
N ALA A 191 -20.10 14.93 -12.96
CA ALA A 191 -19.98 14.53 -14.36
C ALA A 191 -20.23 15.72 -15.29
N GLU A 192 -19.22 16.10 -16.11
CA GLU A 192 -19.31 17.25 -17.05
C GLU A 192 -19.35 16.84 -18.51
N GLY A 193 -19.26 15.54 -18.84
CA GLY A 193 -19.28 15.05 -20.20
C GLY A 193 -18.83 13.60 -20.33
N SER A 194 -18.54 13.14 -21.55
CA SER A 194 -18.00 11.80 -21.79
C SER A 194 -16.46 11.80 -21.69
N SER A 195 -15.91 10.68 -21.22
CA SER A 195 -14.48 10.38 -21.17
C SER A 195 -14.08 9.41 -22.28
N ASP A 196 -12.82 9.41 -22.64
CA ASP A 196 -12.15 8.41 -23.49
C ASP A 196 -11.04 7.64 -22.71
N VAL A 197 -10.89 7.94 -21.42
CA VAL A 197 -9.86 7.34 -20.55
C VAL A 197 -10.51 6.32 -19.61
N ASN A 198 -10.02 5.08 -19.64
CA ASN A 198 -10.43 4.00 -18.76
C ASN A 198 -11.95 3.92 -18.58
N ILE A 199 -12.65 3.73 -19.71
CA ILE A 199 -14.10 3.57 -19.73
C ILE A 199 -14.45 2.14 -19.33
N LEU A 200 -15.30 1.99 -18.31
CA LEU A 200 -15.77 0.68 -17.88
C LEU A 200 -16.98 0.23 -18.71
N SER A 201 -16.79 -0.84 -19.49
CA SER A 201 -17.86 -1.46 -20.28
C SER A 201 -18.43 -2.64 -19.51
N ARG A 202 -19.66 -2.49 -18.99
CA ARG A 202 -20.34 -3.56 -18.24
C ARG A 202 -20.96 -4.59 -19.17
N LYS A 203 -20.80 -5.86 -18.83
CA LYS A 203 -21.59 -6.95 -19.46
C LYS A 203 -23.03 -6.86 -18.97
N SER A 204 -23.98 -7.22 -19.83
CA SER A 204 -25.40 -7.34 -19.45
C SER A 204 -25.58 -8.55 -18.51
N GLY A 205 -26.34 -8.40 -17.43
CA GLY A 205 -26.63 -9.48 -16.50
C GLY A 205 -26.61 -9.04 -15.04
N VAL A 206 -26.76 -10.01 -14.15
CA VAL A 206 -26.68 -9.80 -12.71
C VAL A 206 -25.23 -9.48 -12.34
N GLN A 207 -25.01 -8.35 -11.71
CA GLN A 207 -23.69 -7.96 -11.22
C GLN A 207 -23.35 -8.80 -9.98
N ARG A 208 -22.13 -9.31 -9.93
CA ARG A 208 -21.62 -10.10 -8.81
C ARG A 208 -20.29 -9.51 -8.35
N TYR A 209 -20.19 -9.29 -7.05
CA TYR A 209 -18.91 -8.97 -6.41
C TYR A 209 -18.37 -10.18 -5.66
N SER A 210 -17.08 -10.43 -5.74
CA SER A 210 -16.47 -11.30 -4.73
C SER A 210 -16.39 -10.56 -3.40
N LYS A 211 -16.54 -11.29 -2.28
CA LYS A 211 -16.47 -10.72 -0.94
C LYS A 211 -15.15 -9.98 -0.71
N GLU A 212 -14.08 -10.47 -1.29
CA GLU A 212 -12.76 -9.84 -1.21
C GLU A 212 -12.75 -8.44 -1.83
N TYR A 213 -13.31 -8.30 -3.05
CA TYR A 213 -13.38 -7.00 -3.71
C TYR A 213 -14.42 -6.07 -3.10
N GLU A 214 -15.51 -6.59 -2.56
CA GLU A 214 -16.45 -5.78 -1.77
C GLU A 214 -15.75 -5.12 -0.59
N ASN A 215 -14.90 -5.88 0.14
CA ASN A 215 -14.10 -5.34 1.22
C ASN A 215 -13.10 -4.28 0.72
N ILE A 216 -12.41 -4.53 -0.40
CA ILE A 216 -11.51 -3.55 -1.01
C ILE A 216 -12.26 -2.28 -1.38
N TYR A 217 -13.46 -2.37 -1.99
CA TYR A 217 -14.25 -1.20 -2.39
C TYR A 217 -14.72 -0.39 -1.19
N SER A 218 -15.16 -1.04 -0.11
CA SER A 218 -15.66 -0.37 1.08
C SER A 218 -14.57 0.42 1.82
N ASP A 219 -13.32 -0.02 1.73
CA ASP A 219 -12.19 0.70 2.29
C ASP A 219 -11.64 1.80 1.35
N HIS A 220 -11.53 1.48 0.07
CA HIS A 220 -10.87 2.34 -0.92
C HIS A 220 -11.75 3.52 -1.36
N PHE A 221 -13.05 3.30 -1.59
CA PHE A 221 -13.95 4.33 -2.12
C PHE A 221 -14.83 4.95 -1.05
N LEU A 222 -14.69 6.25 -0.84
CA LEU A 222 -15.47 6.99 0.17
C LEU A 222 -16.99 6.92 -0.04
N ASN A 223 -17.44 6.82 -1.29
CA ASN A 223 -18.86 6.80 -1.66
C ASN A 223 -19.37 5.42 -2.08
N PHE A 224 -18.64 4.34 -1.79
CA PHE A 224 -19.09 2.98 -2.05
C PHE A 224 -20.38 2.68 -1.26
N GLY A 225 -21.35 2.07 -1.91
CA GLY A 225 -22.65 1.75 -1.28
C GLY A 225 -23.68 2.89 -1.27
N SER A 226 -23.28 4.13 -1.61
CA SER A 226 -24.21 5.25 -1.76
C SER A 226 -25.10 5.14 -3.01
N ASP A 227 -24.69 4.32 -3.98
CA ASP A 227 -25.40 4.08 -5.24
C ASP A 227 -26.21 2.79 -5.17
N SER A 228 -27.52 2.92 -4.96
CA SER A 228 -28.48 1.81 -4.85
C SER A 228 -29.00 1.28 -6.21
N ARG A 229 -28.32 1.59 -7.34
CA ARG A 229 -28.78 1.19 -8.68
C ARG A 229 -28.86 -0.31 -8.90
N PHE A 230 -28.10 -1.10 -8.12
CA PHE A 230 -28.00 -2.53 -8.30
C PHE A 230 -28.00 -3.28 -6.96
N ASP A 231 -28.73 -4.38 -6.90
CA ASP A 231 -28.54 -5.39 -5.86
C ASP A 231 -27.43 -6.35 -6.33
N TYR A 232 -26.34 -6.39 -5.61
CA TYR A 232 -25.20 -7.25 -5.94
C TYR A 232 -25.34 -8.61 -5.26
N LEU A 233 -24.97 -9.67 -5.99
CA LEU A 233 -24.78 -10.99 -5.39
C LEU A 233 -23.30 -11.12 -4.99
N VAL A 234 -23.07 -11.34 -3.72
CA VAL A 234 -21.73 -11.53 -3.16
C VAL A 234 -21.40 -13.02 -3.13
N ASP A 235 -20.21 -13.40 -3.61
CA ASP A 235 -19.65 -14.75 -3.50
C ASP A 235 -18.26 -14.71 -2.83
N HIS A 236 -17.73 -15.88 -2.43
CA HIS A 236 -16.41 -15.96 -1.78
C HIS A 236 -15.23 -15.79 -2.74
N GLY A 237 -15.50 -15.62 -4.02
CA GLY A 237 -14.49 -15.58 -5.08
C GLY A 237 -14.04 -16.98 -5.51
N LYS A 238 -13.35 -17.03 -6.66
CA LYS A 238 -12.80 -18.24 -7.26
C LYS A 238 -11.28 -18.12 -7.38
N MET A 239 -10.59 -19.26 -7.31
CA MET A 239 -9.14 -19.33 -7.46
C MET A 239 -8.76 -20.11 -8.73
N LEU A 240 -7.81 -19.57 -9.48
CA LEU A 240 -7.11 -20.25 -10.55
C LEU A 240 -5.68 -20.57 -10.09
N VAL A 241 -5.27 -21.83 -10.19
CA VAL A 241 -3.90 -22.28 -9.98
C VAL A 241 -3.27 -22.57 -11.35
N ILE A 242 -2.18 -21.88 -11.68
CA ILE A 242 -1.38 -22.14 -12.90
C ILE A 242 -0.08 -22.77 -12.43
N THR A 243 0.14 -24.03 -12.77
CA THR A 243 1.30 -24.81 -12.32
C THR A 243 2.10 -25.40 -13.47
N ASP A 244 3.40 -25.62 -13.26
CA ASP A 244 4.18 -26.47 -14.14
C ASP A 244 3.82 -27.95 -13.95
N ALA A 245 3.96 -28.76 -15.01
CA ALA A 245 3.68 -30.20 -14.98
C ALA A 245 4.45 -30.93 -13.86
N THR A 246 5.68 -30.47 -13.55
CA THR A 246 6.54 -31.04 -12.50
C THR A 246 5.91 -30.96 -11.11
N PHE A 247 5.05 -29.97 -10.87
CA PHE A 247 4.45 -29.67 -9.56
C PHE A 247 2.96 -30.04 -9.49
N TYR A 248 2.36 -30.48 -10.59
CA TYR A 248 0.92 -30.71 -10.68
C TYR A 248 0.39 -31.63 -9.57
N ASP A 249 0.97 -32.81 -9.42
CA ASP A 249 0.55 -33.76 -8.39
C ASP A 249 0.81 -33.23 -6.97
N THR A 250 1.88 -32.46 -6.77
CA THR A 250 2.19 -31.80 -5.48
C THR A 250 1.12 -30.80 -5.06
N MET A 251 0.47 -30.14 -6.03
CA MET A 251 -0.57 -29.14 -5.78
C MET A 251 -1.97 -29.73 -5.56
N VAL A 252 -2.23 -30.99 -5.90
CA VAL A 252 -3.55 -31.62 -5.76
C VAL A 252 -4.13 -31.44 -4.33
N PRO A 253 -3.39 -31.73 -3.23
CA PRO A 253 -3.92 -31.55 -1.87
C PRO A 253 -4.32 -30.10 -1.56
N PHE A 254 -3.61 -29.11 -2.10
CA PHE A 254 -3.95 -27.69 -1.92
C PHE A 254 -5.28 -27.36 -2.61
N VAL A 255 -5.45 -27.81 -3.85
CA VAL A 255 -6.69 -27.59 -4.62
C VAL A 255 -7.88 -28.26 -3.95
N GLU A 256 -7.73 -29.51 -3.47
CA GLU A 256 -8.75 -30.22 -2.71
C GLU A 256 -9.13 -29.48 -1.42
N TRP A 257 -8.12 -28.97 -0.69
CA TRP A 257 -8.35 -28.20 0.53
C TRP A 257 -9.12 -26.90 0.23
N LYS A 258 -8.72 -26.13 -0.80
CA LYS A 258 -9.41 -24.87 -1.16
C LYS A 258 -10.86 -25.12 -1.56
N ASN A 259 -11.12 -26.17 -2.35
CA ASN A 259 -12.48 -26.55 -2.71
C ASN A 259 -13.30 -27.00 -1.46
N LEU A 260 -12.70 -27.77 -0.58
CA LEU A 260 -13.35 -28.18 0.67
C LEU A 260 -13.66 -27.00 1.60
N LYS A 261 -12.77 -25.99 1.64
CA LYS A 261 -12.94 -24.74 2.41
C LYS A 261 -14.03 -23.82 1.83
N GLY A 262 -14.51 -24.08 0.60
CA GLY A 262 -15.54 -23.28 -0.06
C GLY A 262 -14.99 -22.19 -1.02
N VAL A 263 -13.72 -22.29 -1.41
CA VAL A 263 -13.11 -21.47 -2.46
C VAL A 263 -13.01 -22.33 -3.73
N PRO A 264 -13.94 -22.18 -4.70
CA PRO A 264 -13.91 -22.95 -5.94
C PRO A 264 -12.57 -22.74 -6.66
N THR A 265 -11.79 -23.81 -6.79
CA THR A 265 -10.42 -23.75 -7.29
C THR A 265 -10.24 -24.64 -8.50
N THR A 266 -9.78 -24.06 -9.61
CA THR A 266 -9.41 -24.75 -10.84
C THR A 266 -7.90 -24.74 -10.98
N MET A 267 -7.30 -25.85 -11.38
CA MET A 267 -5.85 -25.95 -11.65
C MET A 267 -5.60 -26.33 -13.11
N VAL A 268 -4.63 -25.66 -13.71
CA VAL A 268 -4.21 -25.90 -15.10
C VAL A 268 -2.68 -26.03 -15.18
N ASN A 269 -2.21 -26.93 -16.06
CA ASN A 269 -0.80 -27.00 -16.42
C ASN A 269 -0.46 -25.87 -17.39
N VAL A 270 0.59 -25.10 -17.10
CA VAL A 270 1.04 -24.01 -17.97
C VAL A 270 1.38 -24.48 -19.39
N GLY A 271 1.81 -25.72 -19.55
CA GLY A 271 2.07 -26.32 -20.87
C GLY A 271 0.81 -26.42 -21.75
N ASP A 272 -0.37 -26.60 -21.16
CA ASP A 272 -1.65 -26.72 -21.90
C ASP A 272 -2.17 -25.37 -22.40
N ILE A 273 -1.80 -24.28 -21.74
CA ILE A 273 -2.20 -22.90 -22.10
C ILE A 273 -1.12 -22.12 -22.83
N GLY A 274 0.11 -22.62 -22.82
CA GLY A 274 1.32 -21.99 -23.36
C GLY A 274 2.14 -21.28 -22.29
N ALA A 275 3.43 -21.65 -22.20
CA ALA A 275 4.37 -21.15 -21.19
C ALA A 275 5.02 -19.81 -21.58
N SER A 276 4.23 -18.84 -22.04
CA SER A 276 4.69 -17.48 -22.30
C SER A 276 3.88 -16.48 -21.51
N THR A 277 4.45 -15.32 -21.17
CA THR A 277 3.75 -14.26 -20.46
C THR A 277 2.45 -13.85 -21.15
N THR A 278 2.47 -13.72 -22.48
CA THR A 278 1.27 -13.39 -23.29
C THR A 278 0.19 -14.48 -23.17
N ALA A 279 0.58 -15.77 -23.26
CA ALA A 279 -0.40 -16.86 -23.18
C ALA A 279 -1.03 -16.93 -21.78
N ILE A 280 -0.23 -16.78 -20.73
CA ILE A 280 -0.71 -16.74 -19.33
C ILE A 280 -1.63 -15.54 -19.12
N SER A 281 -1.24 -14.33 -19.56
CA SER A 281 -2.10 -13.13 -19.45
C SER A 281 -3.45 -13.31 -20.16
N ASN A 282 -3.43 -13.87 -21.39
CA ASN A 282 -4.66 -14.14 -22.14
C ASN A 282 -5.55 -15.16 -21.41
N TYR A 283 -4.96 -16.20 -20.83
CA TYR A 283 -5.70 -17.20 -20.09
C TYR A 283 -6.31 -16.65 -18.79
N VAL A 284 -5.53 -15.88 -18.01
CA VAL A 284 -6.03 -15.19 -16.81
C VAL A 284 -7.19 -14.25 -17.19
N SER A 285 -7.03 -13.47 -18.26
CA SER A 285 -8.08 -12.59 -18.76
C SER A 285 -9.34 -13.36 -19.19
N SER A 286 -9.23 -14.51 -19.84
CA SER A 286 -10.40 -15.33 -20.20
C SER A 286 -11.07 -15.89 -18.94
N MET A 287 -10.32 -16.40 -17.98
CA MET A 287 -10.88 -16.92 -16.72
C MET A 287 -11.54 -15.83 -15.86
N TYR A 288 -10.98 -14.62 -15.86
CA TYR A 288 -11.64 -13.47 -15.27
C TYR A 288 -12.97 -13.15 -15.96
N ASN A 289 -12.96 -13.09 -17.28
CA ASN A 289 -14.13 -12.71 -18.08
C ASN A 289 -15.24 -13.77 -18.07
N ASP A 290 -14.90 -15.05 -18.10
CA ASP A 290 -15.85 -16.15 -18.29
C ASP A 290 -16.27 -16.77 -16.97
N GLU A 291 -15.34 -16.84 -15.99
CA GLU A 291 -15.56 -17.51 -14.72
C GLU A 291 -15.61 -16.56 -13.51
N GLY A 292 -15.18 -15.30 -13.65
CA GLY A 292 -15.13 -14.33 -12.57
C GLY A 292 -14.06 -14.65 -11.52
N VAL A 293 -12.90 -15.18 -11.93
CA VAL A 293 -11.77 -15.50 -11.04
C VAL A 293 -11.36 -14.28 -10.22
N THR A 294 -11.11 -14.50 -8.92
CA THR A 294 -10.70 -13.48 -7.95
C THR A 294 -9.23 -13.59 -7.61
N PHE A 295 -8.72 -14.83 -7.49
CA PHE A 295 -7.35 -15.13 -7.10
C PHE A 295 -6.67 -15.96 -8.19
N VAL A 296 -5.40 -15.65 -8.44
CA VAL A 296 -4.51 -16.49 -9.26
C VAL A 296 -3.28 -16.84 -8.44
N LEU A 297 -2.98 -18.13 -8.35
CA LEU A 297 -1.76 -18.66 -7.75
C LEU A 297 -0.86 -19.23 -8.85
N LEU A 298 0.30 -18.60 -9.04
CA LEU A 298 1.36 -19.07 -9.93
C LEU A 298 2.25 -20.05 -9.17
N VAL A 299 2.51 -21.24 -9.73
CA VAL A 299 3.26 -22.29 -9.03
C VAL A 299 4.49 -22.70 -9.83
N GLY A 300 5.64 -22.26 -9.35
CA GLY A 300 6.94 -22.44 -9.96
C GLY A 300 7.78 -21.17 -9.93
N ASP A 301 9.07 -21.32 -10.19
CA ASP A 301 10.01 -20.22 -10.43
C ASP A 301 9.80 -19.63 -11.83
N VAL A 302 10.51 -18.55 -12.20
CA VAL A 302 10.39 -17.91 -13.53
C VAL A 302 10.69 -18.84 -14.69
N ALA A 303 11.51 -19.86 -14.47
CA ALA A 303 11.81 -20.88 -15.48
C ALA A 303 10.61 -21.77 -15.80
N GLN A 304 9.71 -21.98 -14.86
CA GLN A 304 8.49 -22.76 -14.99
C GLN A 304 7.30 -21.88 -15.37
N ILE A 305 7.11 -20.78 -14.63
CA ILE A 305 6.03 -19.81 -14.84
C ILE A 305 6.67 -18.43 -15.03
N PRO A 306 6.89 -18.00 -16.29
CA PRO A 306 7.50 -16.70 -16.56
C PRO A 306 6.69 -15.57 -15.97
N SER A 307 7.35 -14.46 -15.62
CA SER A 307 6.72 -13.23 -15.11
C SER A 307 6.81 -12.13 -16.17
N PRO A 308 5.78 -11.29 -16.32
CA PRO A 308 5.87 -10.07 -17.12
C PRO A 308 7.00 -9.17 -16.61
N SER A 309 7.59 -8.39 -17.52
CA SER A 309 8.60 -7.41 -17.17
C SER A 309 8.06 -6.00 -17.35
N VAL A 310 8.15 -5.19 -16.30
CA VAL A 310 7.87 -3.76 -16.33
C VAL A 310 9.18 -3.03 -16.05
N SER A 311 9.59 -2.14 -16.93
CA SER A 311 10.86 -1.39 -16.82
C SER A 311 12.10 -2.26 -16.51
N GLY A 312 12.09 -3.53 -16.93
CA GLY A 312 13.21 -4.48 -16.76
C GLY A 312 13.11 -5.38 -15.52
N SER A 313 12.16 -5.17 -14.63
CA SER A 313 11.96 -6.00 -13.42
C SER A 313 10.71 -6.87 -13.52
N ALA A 314 10.68 -7.98 -12.79
CA ALA A 314 9.54 -8.89 -12.76
C ALA A 314 8.33 -8.23 -12.10
N SER A 315 7.14 -8.50 -12.64
CA SER A 315 5.87 -7.94 -12.18
C SER A 315 4.75 -8.97 -12.33
N ASP A 316 4.61 -9.86 -11.37
CA ASP A 316 3.49 -10.82 -11.37
C ASP A 316 2.13 -10.12 -11.29
N MET A 317 2.07 -8.98 -10.61
CA MET A 317 0.89 -8.13 -10.50
C MET A 317 0.32 -7.75 -11.88
N SER A 318 1.18 -7.61 -12.90
CA SER A 318 0.75 -7.31 -14.28
C SER A 318 -0.19 -8.35 -14.88
N TYR A 319 -0.20 -9.59 -14.40
CA TYR A 319 -1.17 -10.61 -14.82
C TYR A 319 -2.58 -10.31 -14.31
N GLY A 320 -2.69 -9.55 -13.23
CA GLY A 320 -3.96 -9.14 -12.64
C GLY A 320 -4.56 -7.87 -13.25
N CYS A 321 -3.78 -7.05 -13.95
CA CYS A 321 -4.22 -5.82 -14.60
C CYS A 321 -4.81 -6.15 -15.98
N ILE A 322 -6.13 -6.30 -16.06
CA ILE A 322 -6.84 -6.82 -17.24
C ILE A 322 -7.62 -5.73 -17.96
N LEU A 323 -8.26 -4.84 -17.21
CA LEU A 323 -9.08 -3.76 -17.74
C LEU A 323 -8.37 -2.42 -17.68
N GLY A 324 -8.71 -1.51 -18.55
CA GLY A 324 -8.10 -0.19 -18.59
C GLY A 324 -6.66 -0.18 -19.10
N ASN A 325 -5.98 0.91 -18.83
CA ASN A 325 -4.54 1.07 -19.04
C ASN A 325 -3.94 1.65 -17.76
N ASP A 326 -4.10 0.94 -16.67
CA ASP A 326 -3.69 1.32 -15.33
C ASP A 326 -3.10 0.12 -14.58
N PHE A 327 -2.74 0.30 -13.31
CA PHE A 327 -2.19 -0.73 -12.43
C PHE A 327 -3.07 -0.91 -11.18
N TYR A 328 -4.37 -0.98 -11.40
CA TYR A 328 -5.36 -1.42 -10.44
C TYR A 328 -5.83 -2.82 -10.84
N ALA A 329 -5.49 -3.83 -10.05
CA ALA A 329 -5.68 -5.22 -10.47
C ALA A 329 -7.14 -5.69 -10.33
N GLU A 330 -7.65 -6.35 -11.37
CA GLU A 330 -8.94 -7.05 -11.37
C GLU A 330 -8.87 -8.42 -10.72
N VAL A 331 -7.64 -8.97 -10.57
CA VAL A 331 -7.38 -10.29 -9.99
C VAL A 331 -6.16 -10.20 -9.08
N ILE A 332 -6.28 -10.76 -7.90
CA ILE A 332 -5.18 -10.81 -6.91
C ILE A 332 -4.23 -11.95 -7.29
N ILE A 333 -2.95 -11.63 -7.49
CA ILE A 333 -1.93 -12.58 -7.91
C ILE A 333 -1.03 -12.93 -6.71
N GLY A 334 -0.73 -14.21 -6.54
CA GLY A 334 0.29 -14.72 -5.63
C GLY A 334 1.15 -15.79 -6.30
N ARG A 335 2.32 -16.07 -5.71
CA ARG A 335 3.24 -17.09 -6.24
C ARG A 335 3.72 -18.04 -5.15
N PHE A 336 3.62 -19.34 -5.43
CA PHE A 336 4.44 -20.37 -4.78
C PHE A 336 5.71 -20.55 -5.62
N SER A 337 6.74 -19.77 -5.29
CA SER A 337 8.00 -19.84 -6.02
C SER A 337 8.78 -21.07 -5.62
N GLY A 338 9.26 -21.83 -6.61
CA GLY A 338 10.03 -23.03 -6.37
C GLY A 338 10.49 -23.69 -7.66
N SER A 339 11.72 -24.23 -7.63
CA SER A 339 12.34 -24.94 -8.75
C SER A 339 12.32 -26.48 -8.57
N THR A 340 11.83 -26.96 -7.41
CA THR A 340 11.75 -28.41 -7.11
C THR A 340 10.41 -28.77 -6.47
N PRO A 341 9.92 -30.02 -6.60
CA PRO A 341 8.72 -30.48 -5.90
C PRO A 341 8.75 -30.27 -4.38
N ASN A 342 9.92 -30.40 -3.75
CA ASN A 342 10.06 -30.16 -2.31
C ASN A 342 9.82 -28.70 -1.93
N HIS A 343 10.26 -27.73 -2.75
CA HIS A 343 9.98 -26.32 -2.51
C HIS A 343 8.48 -26.03 -2.56
N ILE A 344 7.74 -26.72 -3.43
CA ILE A 344 6.29 -26.54 -3.53
C ILE A 344 5.56 -27.31 -2.42
N ALA A 345 6.02 -28.53 -2.12
CA ALA A 345 5.38 -29.37 -1.07
C ALA A 345 5.35 -28.66 0.29
N THR A 346 6.45 -28.02 0.71
CA THR A 346 6.47 -27.26 1.99
C THR A 346 5.54 -26.05 1.96
N GLN A 347 5.33 -25.40 0.81
CA GLN A 347 4.40 -24.27 0.69
C GLN A 347 2.94 -24.73 0.70
N VAL A 348 2.64 -25.89 0.12
CA VAL A 348 1.34 -26.57 0.21
C VAL A 348 1.05 -26.96 1.66
N GLU A 349 1.99 -27.64 2.33
CA GLU A 349 1.85 -28.13 3.69
C GLU A 349 1.59 -26.97 4.67
N ARG A 350 2.44 -25.93 4.68
CA ARG A 350 2.27 -24.76 5.57
C ARG A 350 0.93 -24.08 5.37
N SER A 351 0.49 -23.91 4.11
CA SER A 351 -0.78 -23.26 3.79
C SER A 351 -1.99 -24.08 4.31
N ILE A 352 -1.98 -25.39 4.09
CA ILE A 352 -3.05 -26.27 4.57
C ILE A 352 -3.04 -26.33 6.11
N SER A 353 -1.88 -26.50 6.74
CA SER A 353 -1.75 -26.60 8.18
C SER A 353 -2.19 -25.31 8.87
N TYR A 354 -1.75 -24.17 8.38
CA TYR A 354 -2.12 -22.86 8.93
C TYR A 354 -3.63 -22.59 8.87
N GLU A 355 -4.25 -22.89 7.74
CA GLU A 355 -5.68 -22.63 7.53
C GLU A 355 -6.59 -23.67 8.21
N ARG A 356 -6.16 -24.93 8.26
CA ARG A 356 -7.00 -26.07 8.68
C ARG A 356 -6.84 -26.41 10.16
N TYR A 357 -5.65 -26.19 10.71
CA TYR A 357 -5.28 -26.62 12.06
C TYR A 357 -4.72 -25.47 12.90
N PRO A 358 -5.47 -24.34 13.06
CA PRO A 358 -5.00 -23.26 13.90
C PRO A 358 -4.81 -23.75 15.33
N GLN A 359 -3.73 -23.30 15.96
CA GLN A 359 -3.40 -23.66 17.34
C GLN A 359 -4.27 -22.84 18.31
N ALA A 360 -5.37 -23.40 18.77
CA ALA A 360 -6.30 -22.69 19.65
C ALA A 360 -5.61 -22.24 20.95
N GLY A 361 -5.70 -20.95 21.26
CA GLY A 361 -5.13 -20.35 22.47
C GLY A 361 -3.60 -20.21 22.46
N ALA A 362 -2.97 -20.28 21.29
CA ALA A 362 -1.53 -20.07 21.16
C ALA A 362 -1.19 -18.57 21.21
N GLU A 363 -0.35 -18.18 22.18
CA GLU A 363 0.03 -16.80 22.46
C GLU A 363 0.83 -16.14 21.31
N TRP A 364 1.47 -16.93 20.43
CA TRP A 364 2.28 -16.38 19.35
C TRP A 364 1.46 -15.61 18.29
N TYR A 365 0.15 -15.88 18.20
CA TYR A 365 -0.73 -15.13 17.30
C TYR A 365 -0.82 -13.65 17.67
N ASP A 366 -0.67 -13.33 18.96
CA ASP A 366 -0.82 -11.97 19.49
C ASP A 366 0.53 -11.23 19.57
N ASN A 367 1.63 -11.87 19.08
CA ASN A 367 2.98 -11.32 19.11
C ASN A 367 3.35 -10.67 17.78
N ALA A 368 3.87 -9.45 17.84
CA ALA A 368 4.39 -8.70 16.69
C ALA A 368 5.89 -8.42 16.83
N LEU A 369 6.60 -8.36 15.69
CA LEU A 369 8.01 -7.98 15.59
C LEU A 369 8.18 -6.80 14.64
N GLY A 370 8.79 -5.71 15.13
CA GLY A 370 9.31 -4.60 14.34
C GLY A 370 10.81 -4.72 14.09
N VAL A 371 11.22 -4.62 12.84
CA VAL A 371 12.65 -4.57 12.46
C VAL A 371 12.89 -3.35 11.58
N ALA A 372 13.82 -2.48 11.94
CA ALA A 372 13.96 -1.23 11.22
C ALA A 372 15.35 -0.60 11.26
N SER A 373 15.61 0.26 10.26
CA SER A 373 16.69 1.24 10.33
C SER A 373 16.31 2.41 11.23
N THR A 374 17.30 3.23 11.59
CA THR A 374 17.09 4.52 12.27
C THR A 374 17.15 5.69 11.29
N GLN A 375 17.15 5.41 10.00
CA GLN A 375 17.22 6.41 8.95
C GLN A 375 15.83 6.99 8.62
N GLY A 376 15.82 8.12 7.94
CA GLY A 376 14.63 8.87 7.58
C GLY A 376 14.95 10.32 7.21
N PRO A 377 13.94 11.16 7.08
CA PRO A 377 12.52 10.93 7.35
C PRO A 377 11.77 10.21 6.22
N GLY A 378 10.68 9.54 6.58
CA GLY A 378 9.71 8.94 5.67
C GLY A 378 8.27 9.31 6.03
N TYR A 379 7.37 8.32 6.09
CA TYR A 379 5.96 8.49 6.45
C TYR A 379 5.79 9.41 7.67
N GLY A 380 4.97 10.45 7.53
CA GLY A 380 4.69 11.39 8.63
C GLY A 380 5.88 12.16 9.17
N GLY A 381 7.05 12.09 8.53
CA GLY A 381 8.30 12.66 9.01
C GLY A 381 9.08 11.76 9.97
N TYR A 382 8.65 10.51 10.17
CA TYR A 382 9.30 9.53 11.05
C TYR A 382 10.55 8.91 10.43
N THR A 383 11.48 8.48 11.27
CA THR A 383 12.47 7.46 10.89
C THR A 383 11.78 6.10 10.74
N ASP A 384 12.44 5.13 10.12
CA ASP A 384 11.90 3.77 9.96
C ASP A 384 11.55 3.13 11.32
N ALA A 385 12.40 3.31 12.34
CA ALA A 385 12.13 2.81 13.68
C ALA A 385 10.93 3.51 14.34
N GLN A 386 10.86 4.85 14.26
CA GLN A 386 9.70 5.60 14.76
C GLN A 386 8.41 5.23 14.04
N PHE A 387 8.48 4.91 12.75
CA PHE A 387 7.33 4.45 12.00
C PHE A 387 6.85 3.06 12.47
N ASN A 388 7.76 2.14 12.78
CA ASN A 388 7.37 0.85 13.37
C ASN A 388 6.76 1.02 14.77
N ASP A 389 7.30 1.93 15.60
CA ASP A 389 6.71 2.27 16.90
C ASP A 389 5.30 2.87 16.70
N PHE A 390 5.13 3.75 15.71
CA PHE A 390 3.82 4.33 15.35
C PHE A 390 2.83 3.24 14.91
N LEU A 391 3.24 2.25 14.09
CA LEU A 391 2.38 1.12 13.72
C LEU A 391 1.94 0.32 14.97
N TRP A 392 2.86 0.10 15.90
CA TRP A 392 2.52 -0.57 17.15
C TRP A 392 1.53 0.24 17.98
N GLU A 393 1.86 1.49 18.28
CA GLU A 393 1.10 2.34 19.21
C GLU A 393 -0.29 2.70 18.71
N THR A 394 -0.49 2.86 17.39
CA THR A 394 -1.73 3.39 16.83
C THR A 394 -2.57 2.38 16.06
N VAL A 395 -2.02 1.20 15.76
CA VAL A 395 -2.70 0.17 14.96
C VAL A 395 -2.68 -1.17 15.66
N LEU A 396 -1.51 -1.75 15.88
CA LEU A 396 -1.41 -3.14 16.32
C LEU A 396 -1.92 -3.34 17.74
N SER A 397 -1.44 -2.53 18.71
CA SER A 397 -1.84 -2.65 20.12
C SER A 397 -3.28 -2.23 20.39
N GLU A 398 -3.85 -1.36 19.57
CA GLU A 398 -5.21 -0.86 19.73
C GLU A 398 -6.27 -1.91 19.38
N PHE A 399 -5.96 -2.85 18.48
CA PHE A 399 -7.00 -3.69 17.86
C PHE A 399 -6.81 -5.19 18.05
N THR A 400 -5.58 -5.71 18.10
CA THR A 400 -5.40 -7.17 18.04
C THR A 400 -4.21 -7.68 18.85
N TYR A 401 -3.07 -7.00 18.82
CA TYR A 401 -1.80 -7.52 19.32
C TYR A 401 -1.53 -7.10 20.77
N ASP A 402 -1.08 -8.06 21.60
CA ASP A 402 -0.80 -7.84 23.02
C ASP A 402 0.71 -7.68 23.31
N SER A 403 1.56 -8.15 22.41
CA SER A 403 3.01 -8.17 22.62
C SER A 403 3.77 -7.64 21.40
N TYR A 404 4.72 -6.75 21.66
CA TYR A 404 5.61 -6.19 20.65
C TYR A 404 7.06 -6.35 21.06
N GLN A 405 7.85 -6.91 20.16
CA GLN A 405 9.30 -6.93 20.25
C GLN A 405 9.90 -6.20 19.05
N TYR A 406 11.06 -5.62 19.24
CA TYR A 406 11.72 -4.88 18.17
C TYR A 406 13.22 -5.19 18.08
N SER A 407 13.77 -5.02 16.88
CA SER A 407 15.18 -5.12 16.59
C SER A 407 15.57 -4.01 15.62
N TYR A 408 15.98 -2.85 16.16
CA TYR A 408 16.33 -1.65 15.40
C TYR A 408 17.84 -1.47 15.32
N ASP A 409 18.32 -0.68 14.36
CA ASP A 409 19.73 -0.31 14.28
C ASP A 409 20.23 0.28 15.60
N GLY A 410 21.46 -0.08 15.95
CA GLY A 410 22.10 0.35 17.20
C GLY A 410 21.82 -0.55 18.41
N SER A 411 20.66 -1.23 18.46
CA SER A 411 20.32 -2.15 19.57
C SER A 411 19.99 -3.57 19.08
N GLY A 412 19.60 -3.73 17.83
CA GLY A 412 19.24 -4.99 17.22
C GLY A 412 20.44 -5.81 16.77
N SER A 413 20.21 -7.11 16.60
CA SER A 413 21.19 -8.05 16.04
C SER A 413 20.48 -9.21 15.34
N VAL A 414 21.18 -9.92 14.44
CA VAL A 414 20.71 -11.14 13.81
C VAL A 414 20.24 -12.16 14.86
N SER A 415 21.03 -12.38 15.91
CA SER A 415 20.68 -13.34 16.97
C SER A 415 19.44 -12.93 17.75
N THR A 416 19.23 -11.64 18.00
CA THR A 416 18.00 -11.14 18.64
C THR A 416 16.78 -11.43 17.77
N GLY A 417 16.83 -11.07 16.48
CA GLY A 417 15.73 -11.33 15.55
C GLY A 417 15.42 -12.82 15.40
N VAL A 418 16.43 -13.67 15.21
CA VAL A 418 16.26 -15.12 15.13
C VAL A 418 15.61 -15.69 16.40
N ASN A 419 16.03 -15.24 17.59
CA ASN A 419 15.45 -15.72 18.85
C ASN A 419 13.98 -15.32 18.99
N ILE A 420 13.63 -14.08 18.63
CA ILE A 420 12.25 -13.60 18.68
C ILE A 420 11.36 -14.44 17.73
N ILE A 421 11.81 -14.64 16.50
CA ILE A 421 11.07 -15.40 15.49
C ILE A 421 10.91 -16.87 15.92
N ASN A 422 11.96 -17.48 16.44
CA ASN A 422 11.89 -18.88 16.90
C ASN A 422 10.98 -19.07 18.11
N ASN A 423 10.74 -18.04 18.92
CA ASN A 423 9.77 -18.06 20.01
C ASN A 423 8.33 -17.84 19.55
N GLY A 424 8.12 -17.44 18.32
CA GLY A 424 6.81 -17.27 17.67
C GLY A 424 6.31 -15.83 17.67
N VAL A 425 6.10 -15.33 16.46
CA VAL A 425 5.41 -14.06 16.16
C VAL A 425 4.49 -14.30 14.96
N SER A 426 3.39 -13.60 14.86
CA SER A 426 2.43 -13.78 13.76
C SER A 426 2.58 -12.72 12.67
N ILE A 427 3.16 -11.57 12.98
CA ILE A 427 3.47 -10.51 12.02
C ILE A 427 4.91 -9.99 12.22
N ILE A 428 5.57 -9.73 11.12
CA ILE A 428 6.86 -9.03 11.08
C ILE A 428 6.73 -7.82 10.16
N ASN A 429 6.95 -6.63 10.71
CA ASN A 429 7.07 -5.40 9.98
C ASN A 429 8.55 -5.03 9.84
N TYR A 430 9.07 -5.10 8.62
CA TYR A 430 10.41 -4.62 8.30
C TYR A 430 10.35 -3.30 7.54
N THR A 431 11.14 -2.32 7.95
CA THR A 431 11.29 -1.04 7.25
C THR A 431 12.76 -0.63 7.25
N GLY A 432 13.42 -0.67 6.08
CA GLY A 432 14.86 -0.41 5.98
C GLY A 432 15.45 -0.71 4.61
N HIS A 433 16.77 -0.78 4.55
CA HIS A 433 17.48 -1.22 3.35
C HIS A 433 17.32 -2.71 3.11
N GLY A 434 17.39 -3.13 1.86
CA GLY A 434 17.34 -4.52 1.48
C GLY A 434 18.17 -4.85 0.25
N SER A 435 18.29 -6.14 0.01
CA SER A 435 18.91 -6.72 -1.16
C SER A 435 18.24 -8.04 -1.49
N ILE A 436 18.59 -8.64 -2.62
CA ILE A 436 18.09 -9.99 -3.01
C ILE A 436 18.28 -11.00 -1.88
N SER A 437 19.35 -10.87 -1.10
CA SER A 437 19.75 -11.87 -0.09
C SER A 437 19.37 -11.53 1.34
N GLY A 438 18.68 -10.41 1.61
CA GLY A 438 18.27 -10.10 2.99
C GLY A 438 18.02 -8.65 3.31
N TRP A 439 17.71 -8.43 4.58
CA TRP A 439 17.57 -7.13 5.21
C TRP A 439 18.93 -6.52 5.55
N GLY A 440 19.04 -5.20 5.43
CA GLY A 440 20.27 -4.46 5.71
C GLY A 440 20.36 -3.89 7.13
N ASN A 441 19.26 -3.83 7.88
CA ASN A 441 19.15 -3.08 9.13
C ASN A 441 18.51 -3.90 10.26
N GLY A 442 18.68 -3.41 11.49
CA GLY A 442 18.09 -4.02 12.67
C GLY A 442 18.61 -5.45 12.88
N ALA A 443 17.73 -6.43 12.75
CA ALA A 443 18.11 -7.84 12.79
C ALA A 443 19.00 -8.26 11.61
N ALA A 444 18.97 -7.54 10.50
CA ALA A 444 19.78 -7.76 9.28
C ALA A 444 19.85 -9.24 8.85
N LEU A 445 18.69 -9.92 8.79
CA LEU A 445 18.61 -11.34 8.43
C LEU A 445 18.95 -11.55 6.94
N SER A 446 19.72 -12.60 6.69
CA SER A 446 20.00 -13.11 5.35
C SER A 446 19.14 -14.34 5.02
N THR A 447 19.09 -14.75 3.73
CA THR A 447 18.53 -16.04 3.29
C THR A 447 19.04 -17.20 4.13
N SER A 448 20.35 -17.24 4.44
CA SER A 448 20.97 -18.27 5.28
C SER A 448 20.41 -18.29 6.70
N ASN A 449 20.14 -17.12 7.29
CA ASN A 449 19.55 -17.03 8.63
C ASN A 449 18.10 -17.54 8.61
N VAL A 450 17.31 -17.18 7.60
CA VAL A 450 15.92 -17.65 7.46
C VAL A 450 15.87 -19.15 7.26
N ASN A 451 16.73 -19.71 6.39
CA ASN A 451 16.83 -21.15 6.17
C ASN A 451 17.30 -21.95 7.41
N SER A 452 17.80 -21.26 8.44
CA SER A 452 18.22 -21.86 9.71
C SER A 452 17.24 -21.63 10.85
N LEU A 453 16.06 -21.03 10.60
CA LEU A 453 15.03 -20.83 11.62
C LEU A 453 14.48 -22.16 12.12
N THR A 454 14.09 -22.16 13.41
CA THR A 454 13.53 -23.34 14.10
C THR A 454 12.11 -23.10 14.62
N ASN A 455 11.41 -22.11 14.05
CA ASN A 455 10.06 -21.71 14.41
C ASN A 455 8.98 -22.64 13.78
N ASN A 456 9.10 -23.93 13.99
CA ASN A 456 8.24 -24.94 13.37
C ASN A 456 6.76 -24.60 13.53
N ASN A 457 6.05 -24.39 12.41
CA ASN A 457 4.64 -24.05 12.36
C ASN A 457 4.23 -22.75 13.09
N LEU A 458 5.17 -21.95 13.59
CA LEU A 458 4.96 -20.59 14.11
C LEU A 458 5.28 -19.59 13.00
N LEU A 459 4.41 -19.50 11.99
CA LEU A 459 4.72 -18.92 10.69
C LEU A 459 4.17 -17.49 10.56
N PRO A 460 4.99 -16.42 10.68
CA PRO A 460 4.55 -15.05 10.52
C PRO A 460 4.14 -14.70 9.09
N PHE A 461 3.25 -13.73 8.97
CA PHE A 461 3.15 -12.89 7.78
C PHE A 461 4.27 -11.85 7.82
N VAL A 462 5.07 -11.76 6.77
CA VAL A 462 6.21 -10.85 6.70
C VAL A 462 5.92 -9.73 5.70
N ILE A 463 5.94 -8.50 6.15
CA ILE A 463 5.83 -7.30 5.32
C ILE A 463 7.20 -6.61 5.30
N SER A 464 7.84 -6.58 4.13
CA SER A 464 9.17 -6.01 3.95
C SER A 464 9.14 -4.76 3.06
N VAL A 465 9.21 -3.60 3.67
CA VAL A 465 9.49 -2.34 2.96
C VAL A 465 11.01 -2.21 2.80
N ALA A 466 11.53 -2.82 1.73
CA ALA A 466 12.95 -2.99 1.46
C ALA A 466 13.21 -3.25 -0.03
N CYS A 467 14.37 -2.79 -0.54
CA CYS A 467 14.77 -3.01 -1.93
C CYS A 467 15.01 -4.49 -2.24
N ASN A 468 14.53 -4.98 -3.38
CA ASN A 468 14.90 -6.24 -4.03
C ASN A 468 14.71 -7.54 -3.22
N VAL A 469 14.09 -7.49 -2.05
CA VAL A 469 13.92 -8.70 -1.20
C VAL A 469 13.01 -9.75 -1.83
N GLY A 470 12.15 -9.34 -2.76
CA GLY A 470 11.25 -10.19 -3.54
C GLY A 470 11.70 -10.41 -5.00
N GLU A 471 12.97 -10.18 -5.36
CA GLU A 471 13.47 -10.33 -6.73
C GLU A 471 13.64 -11.81 -7.11
N PHE A 472 12.51 -12.53 -7.17
CA PHE A 472 12.42 -13.97 -7.44
C PHE A 472 12.87 -14.39 -8.85
N ASN A 473 13.02 -13.45 -9.78
CA ASN A 473 13.59 -13.70 -11.11
C ASN A 473 15.13 -13.70 -11.12
N SER A 474 15.76 -13.64 -9.96
CA SER A 474 17.20 -13.85 -9.79
C SER A 474 17.60 -15.30 -10.04
N THR A 475 18.89 -15.55 -10.34
CA THR A 475 19.42 -16.91 -10.49
C THR A 475 19.60 -17.65 -9.17
N ASN A 476 19.58 -16.94 -8.06
CA ASN A 476 19.68 -17.48 -6.70
C ASN A 476 18.37 -17.30 -5.96
N GLU A 477 18.15 -18.11 -4.93
CA GLU A 477 17.03 -17.93 -4.00
C GLU A 477 17.03 -16.52 -3.43
N CYS A 478 15.95 -15.76 -3.66
CA CYS A 478 15.80 -14.45 -3.04
C CYS A 478 15.30 -14.55 -1.59
N PHE A 479 15.37 -13.44 -0.88
CA PHE A 479 15.03 -13.42 0.53
C PHE A 479 13.55 -13.80 0.81
N ALA A 480 12.61 -13.33 0.00
CA ALA A 480 11.21 -13.70 0.12
C ALA A 480 10.98 -15.21 -0.09
N GLU A 481 11.67 -15.82 -1.03
CA GLU A 481 11.59 -17.25 -1.30
C GLU A 481 12.08 -18.08 -0.12
N SER A 482 13.17 -17.64 0.55
CA SER A 482 13.69 -18.37 1.72
C SER A 482 12.66 -18.49 2.83
N TRP A 483 11.85 -17.43 3.08
CA TRP A 483 10.75 -17.48 4.06
C TRP A 483 9.69 -18.53 3.75
N LEU A 484 9.41 -18.74 2.47
CA LEU A 484 8.38 -19.68 2.02
C LEU A 484 8.89 -21.11 1.88
N ARG A 485 10.22 -21.31 1.77
CA ARG A 485 10.86 -22.60 1.51
C ARG A 485 11.53 -23.20 2.75
N ALA A 486 11.80 -22.40 3.79
CA ALA A 486 12.49 -22.85 4.99
C ALA A 486 11.76 -24.01 5.70
N THR A 487 12.54 -25.00 6.12
CA THR A 487 12.07 -26.14 6.90
C THR A 487 13.05 -26.46 8.02
N ASN A 488 12.57 -26.93 9.15
CA ASN A 488 13.40 -27.44 10.23
C ASN A 488 12.98 -28.87 10.58
N ASN A 489 13.88 -29.83 10.42
CA ASN A 489 13.62 -31.27 10.62
C ASN A 489 12.42 -31.81 9.80
N GLY A 490 12.19 -31.24 8.61
CA GLY A 490 11.09 -31.61 7.72
C GLY A 490 9.79 -30.86 7.95
N GLU A 491 9.64 -30.11 9.06
CA GLU A 491 8.48 -29.28 9.35
C GLU A 491 8.62 -27.88 8.76
N PRO A 492 7.53 -27.21 8.33
CA PRO A 492 7.56 -25.83 7.89
C PRO A 492 8.14 -24.88 8.94
N ALA A 493 9.12 -24.07 8.55
CA ALA A 493 9.70 -22.97 9.31
C ALA A 493 9.72 -21.69 8.44
N GLY A 494 10.22 -20.57 8.94
CA GLY A 494 10.17 -19.29 8.20
C GLY A 494 8.83 -18.60 8.32
N GLY A 495 8.13 -18.30 7.20
CA GLY A 495 6.88 -17.55 7.19
C GLY A 495 5.74 -18.23 6.45
N ILE A 496 4.51 -17.80 6.70
CA ILE A 496 3.32 -18.25 5.95
C ILE A 496 3.19 -17.49 4.62
N SER A 497 3.57 -16.22 4.61
CA SER A 497 3.54 -15.35 3.44
C SER A 497 4.60 -14.26 3.59
N HIS A 498 5.11 -13.77 2.46
CA HIS A 498 6.05 -12.66 2.41
C HIS A 498 5.58 -11.66 1.35
N PHE A 499 5.45 -10.39 1.74
CA PHE A 499 5.23 -9.27 0.84
C PHE A 499 6.50 -8.44 0.74
N GLY A 500 7.06 -8.30 -0.47
CA GLY A 500 8.31 -7.58 -0.70
C GLY A 500 8.53 -7.29 -2.17
N SER A 501 9.32 -6.27 -2.46
CA SER A 501 9.51 -5.71 -3.79
C SER A 501 10.55 -6.45 -4.64
N THR A 502 10.31 -6.48 -5.95
CA THR A 502 11.26 -6.96 -6.97
C THR A 502 12.22 -5.88 -7.46
N ILE A 503 12.10 -4.64 -6.96
CA ILE A 503 12.92 -3.49 -7.38
C ILE A 503 13.61 -2.80 -6.21
N SER A 504 14.51 -1.88 -6.53
CA SER A 504 14.97 -0.85 -5.60
C SER A 504 13.87 0.18 -5.43
N MET A 505 13.05 0.02 -4.37
CA MET A 505 11.85 0.80 -4.13
C MET A 505 12.14 2.22 -3.62
N SER A 506 11.12 3.06 -3.65
CA SER A 506 11.13 4.41 -3.09
C SER A 506 11.13 4.41 -1.57
N TRP A 507 11.48 5.56 -0.95
CA TRP A 507 11.58 5.68 0.51
C TRP A 507 10.21 5.73 1.19
N GLU A 508 9.40 6.76 0.89
CA GLU A 508 8.14 7.03 1.60
C GLU A 508 6.93 6.24 1.06
N PRO A 509 6.68 6.12 -0.26
CA PRO A 509 5.45 5.50 -0.78
C PRO A 509 5.15 4.10 -0.21
N PRO A 510 6.09 3.15 -0.14
CA PRO A 510 5.79 1.81 0.36
C PRO A 510 5.48 1.76 1.87
N MET A 511 5.88 2.77 2.65
CA MET A 511 5.46 2.89 4.05
C MET A 511 3.96 3.16 4.18
N HIS A 512 3.36 3.89 3.24
CA HIS A 512 1.90 4.05 3.17
C HIS A 512 1.21 2.71 2.90
N GLY A 513 1.77 1.88 2.01
CA GLY A 513 1.29 0.51 1.79
C GLY A 513 1.35 -0.33 3.05
N GLN A 514 2.48 -0.32 3.75
CA GLN A 514 2.66 -1.04 5.01
C GLN A 514 1.67 -0.58 6.09
N TYR A 515 1.44 0.72 6.23
CA TYR A 515 0.42 1.26 7.14
C TYR A 515 -0.97 0.75 6.79
N GLY A 516 -1.36 0.82 5.51
CA GLY A 516 -2.64 0.31 5.03
C GLY A 516 -2.82 -1.18 5.32
N MET A 517 -1.79 -2.01 5.03
CA MET A 517 -1.82 -3.45 5.32
C MET A 517 -2.03 -3.75 6.80
N ASN A 518 -1.33 -3.06 7.70
CA ASN A 518 -1.49 -3.25 9.14
C ASN A 518 -2.90 -2.86 9.61
N ARG A 519 -3.47 -1.76 9.12
CA ARG A 519 -4.83 -1.34 9.45
C ARG A 519 -5.88 -2.36 9.00
N ILE A 520 -5.75 -2.92 7.80
CA ILE A 520 -6.65 -3.96 7.29
C ILE A 520 -6.48 -5.26 8.07
N LEU A 521 -5.25 -5.67 8.36
CA LEU A 521 -4.96 -6.88 9.12
C LEU A 521 -5.63 -6.88 10.50
N THR A 522 -5.62 -5.74 11.18
CA THR A 522 -6.20 -5.57 12.52
C THR A 522 -7.69 -5.25 12.52
N GLU A 523 -8.35 -5.24 11.36
CA GLU A 523 -9.77 -4.86 11.22
C GLU A 523 -10.08 -3.47 11.81
N SER A 524 -9.10 -2.52 11.76
CA SER A 524 -9.23 -1.16 12.30
C SER A 524 -10.11 -0.24 11.45
N TYR A 525 -10.56 -0.71 10.29
CA TYR A 525 -11.58 -0.05 9.48
C TYR A 525 -12.97 -0.58 9.83
N ASP A 526 -13.96 0.30 9.90
CA ASP A 526 -15.35 -0.08 10.09
C ASP A 526 -15.81 -1.03 8.96
N ASP A 527 -16.45 -2.12 9.34
CA ASP A 527 -17.01 -3.15 8.45
C ASP A 527 -16.01 -3.87 7.51
N ASN A 528 -14.72 -3.60 7.57
CA ASN A 528 -13.72 -4.32 6.80
C ASN A 528 -13.22 -5.55 7.55
N LYS A 529 -13.43 -6.73 6.95
CA LYS A 529 -13.03 -8.04 7.49
C LYS A 529 -12.24 -8.84 6.48
N THR A 530 -11.29 -8.19 5.83
CA THR A 530 -10.37 -8.84 4.91
C THR A 530 -9.43 -9.77 5.66
N ARG A 531 -9.50 -11.08 5.35
CA ARG A 531 -8.78 -12.16 6.07
C ARG A 531 -7.88 -12.97 5.17
N THR A 532 -7.65 -12.54 3.95
CA THR A 532 -6.69 -13.17 3.05
C THR A 532 -5.45 -12.31 2.93
N MET A 533 -4.27 -12.93 2.83
CA MET A 533 -3.02 -12.20 2.65
C MET A 533 -3.07 -11.34 1.37
N GLY A 534 -3.65 -11.89 0.29
CA GLY A 534 -3.83 -11.16 -0.97
C GLY A 534 -4.74 -9.94 -0.84
N GLY A 535 -5.85 -10.04 -0.12
CA GLY A 535 -6.75 -8.90 0.12
C GLY A 535 -6.12 -7.83 1.00
N ILE A 536 -5.38 -8.24 2.04
CA ILE A 536 -4.63 -7.31 2.92
C ILE A 536 -3.62 -6.52 2.10
N THR A 537 -2.81 -7.19 1.26
CA THR A 537 -1.78 -6.54 0.46
C THR A 537 -2.38 -5.66 -0.63
N ALA A 538 -3.46 -6.11 -1.31
CA ALA A 538 -4.16 -5.30 -2.31
C ALA A 538 -4.73 -4.01 -1.71
N ASN A 539 -5.40 -4.07 -0.55
CA ASN A 539 -5.87 -2.88 0.17
C ASN A 539 -4.73 -1.92 0.53
N GLY A 540 -3.60 -2.44 1.04
CA GLY A 540 -2.43 -1.62 1.34
C GLY A 540 -1.88 -0.91 0.10
N CYS A 541 -1.81 -1.59 -1.04
CA CYS A 541 -1.40 -1.00 -2.32
C CYS A 541 -2.39 0.09 -2.78
N MET A 542 -3.70 -0.12 -2.62
CA MET A 542 -4.71 0.90 -2.96
C MET A 542 -4.54 2.14 -2.08
N TYR A 543 -4.31 1.97 -0.78
CA TYR A 543 -4.02 3.08 0.13
C TYR A 543 -2.74 3.84 -0.27
N MET A 544 -1.68 3.13 -0.65
CA MET A 544 -0.44 3.73 -1.15
C MET A 544 -0.68 4.53 -2.44
N ASN A 545 -1.49 4.00 -3.36
CA ASN A 545 -1.83 4.66 -4.63
C ASN A 545 -2.57 5.98 -4.38
N ASP A 546 -3.56 5.99 -3.49
CA ASP A 546 -4.27 7.22 -3.12
C ASP A 546 -3.31 8.23 -2.48
N ALA A 547 -2.56 7.81 -1.48
CA ALA A 547 -1.66 8.69 -0.72
C ALA A 547 -0.59 9.34 -1.62
N GLN A 548 0.03 8.57 -2.51
CA GLN A 548 1.24 8.96 -3.25
C GLN A 548 1.03 9.13 -4.76
N GLY A 549 -0.19 8.90 -5.28
CA GLY A 549 -0.51 9.06 -6.69
C GLY A 549 0.42 8.25 -7.59
N SER A 550 1.00 8.88 -8.60
CA SER A 550 1.88 8.21 -9.57
C SER A 550 3.10 7.54 -8.93
N SER A 551 3.62 8.08 -7.82
CA SER A 551 4.73 7.46 -7.07
C SER A 551 4.28 6.15 -6.42
N GLY A 552 3.10 6.11 -5.78
CA GLY A 552 2.51 4.90 -5.22
C GLY A 552 2.20 3.85 -6.29
N ILE A 553 1.55 4.25 -7.38
CA ILE A 553 1.24 3.38 -8.51
C ILE A 553 2.52 2.76 -9.12
N ASN A 554 3.62 3.50 -9.16
CA ASN A 554 4.90 2.96 -9.64
C ASN A 554 5.44 1.85 -8.72
N GLU A 555 5.26 1.96 -7.40
CA GLU A 555 5.65 0.91 -6.46
C GLU A 555 4.73 -0.31 -6.53
N THR A 556 3.42 -0.10 -6.70
CA THR A 556 2.41 -1.18 -6.79
C THR A 556 2.68 -2.16 -7.94
N LYS A 557 3.42 -1.76 -8.97
CA LYS A 557 3.80 -2.63 -10.10
C LYS A 557 4.70 -3.81 -9.73
N TYR A 558 5.37 -3.74 -8.61
CA TYR A 558 6.48 -4.62 -8.22
C TYR A 558 6.31 -5.20 -6.83
#